data_028adf4c3fb5cad48b8cc274e3192ad6
#
_entry.id   028adf4c3fb5cad48b8cc274e3192ad6
#
_cell.length_a   1.000
_cell.length_b   1.000
_cell.length_c   1.000
_cell.angle_alpha   90.00
_cell.angle_beta   90.00
_cell.angle_gamma   90.00
#
_symmetry.space_group_name_H-M   'P 1'
#
loop_
_entity.id
_entity.type
_entity.pdbx_description
1 polymer ?
#
loop_
_entity_poly.entity_id
_entity_poly.type
_entity_poly.pdbx_seq_one_letter_code
_entity_poly.pdbx_strand_id
1 'polypeptide(L)'
;MNKRRIAIVIALLASTWAWGQTYSGSRTYDGEHRHVIDGTLLGGQNVVTGWFIGESATYTRHLTDRWSVSAGEQVQLFKQLYSLDVMGTYRLPLGRTNLYFDGRLLFNRYDRWNVNEPIVNLSAYWETDYVDLRLGESLVRYHKIGVKEEYRDYTTTGYTEPLVMTFGLGVNIRPRSNPWNLGLFFRNFDQFYYENWNINWGVRFHATLRPDMKLYGEFNVRPAGSISQLATRYETSLKLGLHYVL
;
A
#
# COMPACT_ATOMS: atom_id res chain seq x y z
N MET A 1 -14.33 -20.80 -24.70
CA MET A 1 -14.39 -19.33 -24.48
C MET A 1 -12.98 -18.82 -24.51
N ASN A 2 -12.65 -17.79 -25.29
CA ASN A 2 -11.28 -17.35 -25.55
C ASN A 2 -10.68 -16.74 -24.26
N LYS A 3 -9.48 -17.18 -23.84
CA LYS A 3 -8.80 -16.72 -22.61
C LYS A 3 -8.75 -15.18 -22.49
N ARG A 4 -8.61 -14.47 -23.63
CA ARG A 4 -8.69 -13.00 -23.69
C ARG A 4 -10.08 -12.44 -23.29
N ARG A 5 -11.17 -13.12 -23.63
CA ARG A 5 -12.52 -12.69 -23.24
C ARG A 5 -12.81 -12.96 -21.77
N ILE A 6 -12.25 -14.04 -21.21
CA ILE A 6 -12.32 -14.31 -19.78
C ILE A 6 -11.53 -13.26 -19.00
N ALA A 7 -10.33 -12.90 -19.45
CA ALA A 7 -9.51 -11.84 -18.83
C ALA A 7 -10.20 -10.47 -18.89
N ILE A 8 -10.86 -10.13 -20.00
CA ILE A 8 -11.63 -8.89 -20.14
C ILE A 8 -12.89 -8.91 -19.26
N VAL A 9 -13.59 -10.04 -19.15
CA VAL A 9 -14.76 -10.18 -18.27
C VAL A 9 -14.35 -10.18 -16.81
N ILE A 10 -13.23 -10.80 -16.45
CA ILE A 10 -12.64 -10.72 -15.10
C ILE A 10 -12.15 -9.29 -14.83
N ALA A 11 -11.51 -8.61 -15.78
CA ALA A 11 -11.12 -7.22 -15.66
C ALA A 11 -12.32 -6.27 -15.56
N LEU A 12 -13.41 -6.52 -16.30
CA LEU A 12 -14.65 -5.75 -16.22
C LEU A 12 -15.47 -6.07 -14.97
N LEU A 13 -15.47 -7.30 -14.49
CA LEU A 13 -16.07 -7.67 -13.21
C LEU A 13 -15.18 -7.23 -12.05
N ALA A 14 -13.85 -7.21 -12.22
CA ALA A 14 -12.89 -6.62 -11.30
C ALA A 14 -13.00 -5.10 -11.26
N SER A 15 -13.37 -4.43 -12.36
CA SER A 15 -13.60 -2.97 -12.37
C SER A 15 -14.80 -2.52 -11.53
N THR A 16 -15.60 -3.45 -11.03
CA THR A 16 -16.71 -3.17 -10.12
C THR A 16 -16.48 -3.74 -8.71
N TRP A 17 -15.43 -4.56 -8.48
CA TRP A 17 -15.36 -5.36 -7.24
C TRP A 17 -13.96 -5.59 -6.63
N ALA A 18 -12.86 -5.18 -7.25
CA ALA A 18 -11.54 -5.51 -6.68
C ALA A 18 -10.46 -4.47 -7.02
N TRP A 19 -9.91 -3.87 -5.99
CA TRP A 19 -8.90 -2.82 -6.13
C TRP A 19 -7.84 -2.95 -5.00
N GLY A 20 -6.54 -3.17 -5.32
CA GLY A 20 -5.56 -3.79 -4.45
C GLY A 20 -4.26 -3.08 -4.12
N GLN A 21 -3.63 -3.50 -3.08
CA GLN A 21 -2.29 -3.07 -2.67
C GLN A 21 -1.19 -3.73 -3.49
N THR A 22 -0.09 -2.99 -3.71
CA THR A 22 1.14 -3.55 -4.26
C THR A 22 1.72 -4.58 -3.29
N TYR A 23 1.49 -5.85 -3.55
CA TYR A 23 2.20 -6.93 -2.91
C TYR A 23 3.69 -6.88 -3.31
N SER A 24 4.61 -7.22 -2.41
CA SER A 24 6.05 -7.20 -2.71
C SER A 24 6.43 -8.07 -3.91
N GLY A 25 5.66 -9.11 -4.20
CA GLY A 25 5.81 -9.97 -5.37
C GLY A 25 5.62 -9.27 -6.72
N SER A 26 4.84 -8.18 -6.79
CA SER A 26 4.65 -7.41 -8.02
C SER A 26 5.89 -6.62 -8.44
N ARG A 27 6.85 -6.43 -7.54
CA ARG A 27 8.08 -5.68 -7.78
C ARG A 27 9.13 -6.47 -8.56
N THR A 28 9.04 -7.79 -8.56
CA THR A 28 10.04 -8.67 -9.18
C THR A 28 9.52 -9.19 -10.51
N TYR A 29 10.22 -8.86 -11.58
CA TYR A 29 9.96 -9.41 -12.90
C TYR A 29 10.42 -10.88 -12.95
N ASP A 30 9.54 -11.77 -13.37
CA ASP A 30 9.81 -13.21 -13.45
C ASP A 30 10.51 -13.64 -14.75
N GLY A 31 10.68 -12.72 -15.70
CA GLY A 31 11.31 -12.98 -17.01
C GLY A 31 10.30 -13.22 -18.14
N GLU A 32 9.05 -13.55 -17.82
CA GLU A 32 8.03 -13.93 -18.83
C GLU A 32 6.88 -12.93 -18.89
N HIS A 33 6.36 -12.53 -17.72
CA HIS A 33 5.13 -11.76 -17.63
C HIS A 33 5.41 -10.30 -17.26
N ARG A 34 4.94 -9.38 -18.10
CA ARG A 34 5.18 -7.94 -17.90
C ARG A 34 4.05 -7.22 -17.21
N HIS A 35 2.94 -7.87 -16.99
CA HIS A 35 1.73 -7.25 -16.46
C HIS A 35 1.29 -7.98 -15.21
N VAL A 36 1.04 -7.23 -14.15
CA VAL A 36 0.60 -7.74 -12.87
C VAL A 36 -0.62 -6.94 -12.41
N ILE A 37 -1.61 -7.65 -11.88
CA ILE A 37 -2.79 -7.06 -11.24
C ILE A 37 -2.85 -7.57 -9.82
N ASP A 38 -2.95 -6.63 -8.88
CA ASP A 38 -3.22 -6.90 -7.48
C ASP A 38 -4.61 -6.39 -7.12
N GLY A 39 -5.43 -7.22 -6.49
CA GLY A 39 -6.76 -6.88 -6.00
C GLY A 39 -6.91 -7.20 -4.52
N THR A 40 -7.47 -6.27 -3.70
CA THR A 40 -7.61 -6.45 -2.25
C THR A 40 -8.97 -6.02 -1.76
N LEU A 41 -9.53 -6.82 -0.87
CA LEU A 41 -10.62 -6.41 0.02
C LEU A 41 -10.04 -6.08 1.39
N LEU A 42 -10.58 -5.06 2.00
CA LEU A 42 -10.13 -4.58 3.29
C LEU A 42 -11.33 -4.29 4.18
N GLY A 43 -11.23 -4.64 5.45
CA GLY A 43 -12.25 -4.32 6.43
C GLY A 43 -11.63 -4.13 7.81
N GLY A 44 -12.26 -3.31 8.63
CA GLY A 44 -11.72 -3.05 9.94
C GLY A 44 -12.58 -2.17 10.83
N GLN A 45 -12.02 -1.78 11.94
CA GLN A 45 -12.62 -0.90 12.92
C GLN A 45 -11.66 0.22 13.28
N ASN A 46 -12.15 1.44 13.22
CA ASN A 46 -11.45 2.66 13.59
C ASN A 46 -12.22 3.37 14.71
N VAL A 47 -11.52 3.92 15.69
CA VAL A 47 -12.16 4.58 16.86
C VAL A 47 -12.91 5.86 16.51
N VAL A 48 -12.58 6.51 15.39
CA VAL A 48 -13.21 7.76 14.95
C VAL A 48 -14.39 7.51 14.02
N THR A 49 -14.24 6.57 13.09
CA THR A 49 -15.24 6.34 12.02
C THR A 49 -16.07 5.07 12.23
N GLY A 50 -15.72 4.24 13.23
CA GLY A 50 -16.36 2.96 13.47
C GLY A 50 -15.90 1.88 12.48
N TRP A 51 -16.79 1.00 12.06
CA TRP A 51 -16.52 -0.03 11.07
C TRP A 51 -16.33 0.57 9.68
N PHE A 52 -15.42 -0.02 8.92
CA PHE A 52 -15.23 0.33 7.52
C PHE A 52 -14.98 -0.93 6.68
N ILE A 53 -15.32 -0.81 5.42
CA ILE A 53 -15.01 -1.77 4.38
C ILE A 53 -14.44 -1.00 3.18
N GLY A 54 -13.53 -1.60 2.47
CA GLY A 54 -12.93 -0.98 1.31
C GLY A 54 -12.35 -2.03 0.36
N GLU A 55 -11.93 -1.51 -0.74
CA GLU A 55 -11.28 -2.24 -1.80
C GLU A 55 -10.16 -1.41 -2.40
N SER A 56 -9.22 -2.06 -3.03
CA SER A 56 -8.17 -1.35 -3.76
C SER A 56 -7.55 -2.19 -4.89
N ALA A 57 -7.09 -1.57 -6.01
CA ALA A 57 -6.40 -2.18 -7.14
C ALA A 57 -5.08 -1.54 -7.42
N THR A 58 -4.22 -2.37 -7.94
CA THR A 58 -2.99 -1.87 -8.54
C THR A 58 -2.68 -2.67 -9.79
N TYR A 59 -2.39 -1.96 -10.84
CA TYR A 59 -1.82 -2.52 -12.06
C TYR A 59 -0.34 -2.13 -12.11
N THR A 60 0.52 -3.13 -12.32
CA THR A 60 1.95 -2.94 -12.50
C THR A 60 2.38 -3.41 -13.88
N ARG A 61 3.20 -2.61 -14.55
CA ARG A 61 3.85 -2.97 -15.80
C ARG A 61 5.35 -2.97 -15.61
N HIS A 62 5.98 -4.09 -15.88
CA HIS A 62 7.43 -4.21 -15.99
C HIS A 62 7.87 -3.70 -17.37
N LEU A 63 8.60 -2.59 -17.39
CA LEU A 63 9.15 -2.00 -18.61
C LEU A 63 10.42 -2.74 -19.05
N THR A 64 11.23 -3.13 -18.08
CA THR A 64 12.43 -3.95 -18.20
C THR A 64 12.55 -4.86 -16.99
N ASP A 65 13.61 -5.66 -16.93
CA ASP A 65 13.98 -6.46 -15.75
C ASP A 65 14.29 -5.61 -14.49
N ARG A 66 14.54 -4.31 -14.68
CA ARG A 66 14.90 -3.38 -13.59
C ARG A 66 13.88 -2.29 -13.35
N TRP A 67 13.09 -1.92 -14.33
CA TRP A 67 12.14 -0.83 -14.23
C TRP A 67 10.70 -1.31 -14.30
N SER A 68 9.89 -0.86 -13.36
CA SER A 68 8.45 -1.03 -13.40
C SER A 68 7.72 0.26 -13.04
N VAL A 69 6.50 0.37 -13.53
CA VAL A 69 5.56 1.43 -13.16
C VAL A 69 4.28 0.78 -12.71
N SER A 70 3.65 1.36 -11.68
CA SER A 70 2.37 0.92 -11.20
C SER A 70 1.42 2.10 -11.00
N ALA A 71 0.14 1.82 -11.18
CA ALA A 71 -0.92 2.76 -10.85
C ALA A 71 -1.98 2.00 -10.06
N GLY A 72 -2.53 2.63 -9.04
CA GLY A 72 -3.49 2.02 -8.15
C GLY A 72 -4.51 3.01 -7.61
N GLU A 73 -5.58 2.47 -7.10
CA GLU A 73 -6.61 3.24 -6.41
C GLU A 73 -7.11 2.47 -5.19
N GLN A 74 -7.71 3.17 -4.25
CA GLN A 74 -8.37 2.61 -3.08
C GLN A 74 -9.63 3.39 -2.75
N VAL A 75 -10.68 2.67 -2.38
CA VAL A 75 -11.92 3.22 -1.88
C VAL A 75 -12.23 2.60 -0.51
N GLN A 76 -12.55 3.45 0.47
CA GLN A 76 -13.01 3.00 1.79
C GLN A 76 -14.36 3.67 2.09
N LEU A 77 -15.43 2.89 2.01
CA LEU A 77 -16.80 3.41 1.99
C LEU A 77 -17.15 4.20 3.25
N PHE A 78 -17.08 3.63 4.43
CA PHE A 78 -17.52 4.33 5.65
C PHE A 78 -16.56 5.41 6.13
N LYS A 79 -15.30 5.35 5.72
CA LYS A 79 -14.33 6.44 5.92
C LYS A 79 -14.47 7.56 4.90
N GLN A 80 -15.17 7.30 3.79
CA GLN A 80 -15.26 8.21 2.64
C GLN A 80 -13.86 8.66 2.17
N LEU A 81 -12.95 7.67 2.06
CA LEU A 81 -11.59 7.87 1.59
C LEU A 81 -11.46 7.29 0.18
N TYR A 82 -10.96 8.14 -0.71
CA TYR A 82 -10.60 7.79 -2.09
C TYR A 82 -9.13 8.09 -2.28
N SER A 83 -8.38 7.13 -2.83
CA SER A 83 -6.94 7.26 -3.02
C SER A 83 -6.56 6.89 -4.45
N LEU A 84 -5.63 7.66 -5.02
CA LEU A 84 -4.98 7.36 -6.31
C LEU A 84 -3.48 7.30 -6.08
N ASP A 85 -2.82 6.32 -6.67
CA ASP A 85 -1.40 6.03 -6.48
C ASP A 85 -0.71 5.81 -7.83
N VAL A 86 0.44 6.42 -8.02
CA VAL A 86 1.35 6.15 -9.15
C VAL A 86 2.75 5.97 -8.59
N MET A 87 3.41 4.89 -8.97
CA MET A 87 4.74 4.56 -8.48
C MET A 87 5.66 4.11 -9.62
N GLY A 88 6.87 4.66 -9.65
CA GLY A 88 7.99 4.13 -10.41
C GLY A 88 8.92 3.36 -9.48
N THR A 89 9.38 2.20 -9.90
CA THR A 89 10.33 1.37 -9.14
C THR A 89 11.54 1.02 -10.01
N TYR A 90 12.73 1.23 -9.45
CA TYR A 90 13.98 0.72 -10.00
C TYR A 90 14.52 -0.40 -9.12
N ARG A 91 14.79 -1.57 -9.71
CA ARG A 91 15.35 -2.75 -9.04
C ARG A 91 16.85 -2.85 -9.30
N LEU A 92 17.62 -2.96 -8.24
CA LEU A 92 19.05 -3.27 -8.25
C LEU A 92 19.28 -4.67 -7.64
N PRO A 93 19.55 -5.70 -8.47
CA PRO A 93 19.85 -7.03 -7.94
C PRO A 93 21.21 -7.03 -7.22
N LEU A 94 21.27 -7.57 -6.00
CA LEU A 94 22.45 -7.68 -5.16
C LEU A 94 22.68 -9.15 -4.75
N GLY A 95 23.17 -9.96 -5.69
CA GLY A 95 23.33 -11.39 -5.48
C GLY A 95 22.01 -12.11 -5.26
N ARG A 96 21.75 -12.61 -4.04
CA ARG A 96 20.49 -13.28 -3.66
C ARG A 96 19.44 -12.34 -3.12
N THR A 97 19.70 -11.04 -3.08
CA THR A 97 18.80 -10.04 -2.54
C THR A 97 18.49 -8.98 -3.59
N ASN A 98 17.49 -8.16 -3.34
CA ASN A 98 17.14 -7.05 -4.21
C ASN A 98 17.06 -5.77 -3.40
N LEU A 99 17.56 -4.68 -3.98
CA LEU A 99 17.35 -3.33 -3.51
C LEU A 99 16.45 -2.61 -4.53
N TYR A 100 15.39 -2.00 -4.05
CA TYR A 100 14.47 -1.24 -4.87
C TYR A 100 14.51 0.22 -4.47
N PHE A 101 14.38 1.10 -5.45
CA PHE A 101 14.20 2.54 -5.25
C PHE A 101 12.83 2.89 -5.79
N ASP A 102 11.96 3.38 -4.92
CA ASP A 102 10.59 3.75 -5.25
C ASP A 102 10.44 5.26 -5.24
N GLY A 103 9.86 5.80 -6.31
CA GLY A 103 9.32 7.15 -6.35
C GLY A 103 7.80 7.08 -6.51
N ARG A 104 7.04 7.67 -5.59
CA ARG A 104 5.59 7.56 -5.53
C ARG A 104 4.91 8.91 -5.46
N LEU A 105 3.83 9.04 -6.18
CA LEU A 105 2.86 10.12 -6.08
C LEU A 105 1.53 9.52 -5.60
N LEU A 106 1.05 9.96 -4.46
CA LEU A 106 -0.20 9.50 -3.88
C LEU A 106 -1.11 10.69 -3.65
N PHE A 107 -2.38 10.53 -3.97
CA PHE A 107 -3.41 11.51 -3.71
C PHE A 107 -4.56 10.87 -2.94
N ASN A 108 -4.82 11.37 -1.74
CA ASN A 108 -5.93 10.96 -0.90
C ASN A 108 -6.99 12.06 -0.87
N ARG A 109 -8.25 11.64 -0.94
CA ARG A 109 -9.43 12.48 -0.77
C ARG A 109 -10.26 11.95 0.38
N TYR A 110 -10.40 12.74 1.44
CA TYR A 110 -11.25 12.47 2.60
C TYR A 110 -12.53 13.31 2.48
N ASP A 111 -13.58 12.75 1.88
CA ASP A 111 -14.82 13.49 1.63
C ASP A 111 -15.51 13.94 2.91
N ARG A 112 -15.51 13.11 3.94
CA ARG A 112 -16.11 13.43 5.25
C ARG A 112 -15.53 14.71 5.87
N TRP A 113 -14.25 14.96 5.66
CA TRP A 113 -13.54 16.12 6.23
C TRP A 113 -13.25 17.21 5.20
N ASN A 114 -13.64 16.95 3.95
CA ASN A 114 -13.38 17.84 2.82
C ASN A 114 -11.89 18.20 2.65
N VAL A 115 -11.02 17.19 2.81
CA VAL A 115 -9.57 17.31 2.75
C VAL A 115 -8.99 16.55 1.59
N ASN A 116 -8.08 17.18 0.85
CA ASN A 116 -7.16 16.55 -0.10
C ASN A 116 -5.78 16.42 0.55
N GLU A 117 -5.14 15.30 0.31
CA GLU A 117 -3.80 14.98 0.83
C GLU A 117 -2.92 14.44 -0.31
N PRO A 118 -2.31 15.30 -1.12
CA PRO A 118 -1.23 14.87 -2.02
C PRO A 118 0.04 14.57 -1.24
N ILE A 119 0.68 13.45 -1.62
CA ILE A 119 1.91 12.95 -1.02
C ILE A 119 2.92 12.62 -2.10
N VAL A 120 4.17 13.03 -1.90
CA VAL A 120 5.34 12.59 -2.67
C VAL A 120 6.22 11.77 -1.74
N ASN A 121 6.53 10.54 -2.12
CA ASN A 121 7.42 9.67 -1.33
C ASN A 121 8.58 9.18 -2.19
N LEU A 122 9.78 9.23 -1.61
CA LEU A 122 10.99 8.59 -2.13
C LEU A 122 11.50 7.61 -1.10
N SER A 123 11.71 6.35 -1.48
CA SER A 123 12.14 5.31 -0.55
C SER A 123 13.05 4.27 -1.19
N ALA A 124 13.93 3.71 -0.37
CA ALA A 124 14.69 2.51 -0.68
C ALA A 124 14.07 1.32 0.09
N TYR A 125 13.97 0.19 -0.57
CA TYR A 125 13.43 -1.06 -0.02
C TYR A 125 14.41 -2.18 -0.30
N TRP A 126 14.97 -2.76 0.75
CA TRP A 126 15.85 -3.91 0.67
C TRP A 126 15.09 -5.17 1.04
N GLU A 127 15.19 -6.18 0.17
CA GLU A 127 14.46 -7.43 0.29
C GLU A 127 15.41 -8.61 0.26
N THR A 128 15.29 -9.46 1.29
CA THR A 128 15.96 -10.76 1.38
C THR A 128 14.90 -11.88 1.46
N ASP A 129 15.35 -13.13 1.57
CA ASP A 129 14.44 -14.26 1.77
C ASP A 129 13.63 -14.17 3.07
N TYR A 130 14.21 -13.63 4.13
CA TYR A 130 13.60 -13.63 5.46
C TYR A 130 13.26 -12.24 5.99
N VAL A 131 13.96 -11.22 5.56
CA VAL A 131 13.83 -9.86 6.09
C VAL A 131 13.60 -8.89 4.96
N ASP A 132 12.77 -7.91 5.19
CA ASP A 132 12.66 -6.71 4.38
C ASP A 132 12.78 -5.45 5.24
N LEU A 133 13.46 -4.47 4.69
CA LEU A 133 13.68 -3.17 5.29
C LEU A 133 13.31 -2.07 4.31
N ARG A 134 12.56 -1.09 4.76
CA ARG A 134 12.26 0.12 3.97
C ARG A 134 12.68 1.36 4.74
N LEU A 135 13.29 2.30 4.03
CA LEU A 135 13.63 3.62 4.52
C LEU A 135 13.32 4.64 3.43
N GLY A 136 12.81 5.80 3.81
CA GLY A 136 12.50 6.86 2.86
C GLY A 136 11.97 8.11 3.54
N GLU A 137 11.56 9.04 2.70
CA GLU A 137 11.00 10.31 3.11
C GLU A 137 9.77 10.66 2.28
N SER A 138 8.82 11.33 2.90
CA SER A 138 7.60 11.81 2.27
C SER A 138 7.39 13.30 2.54
N LEU A 139 6.91 14.00 1.52
CA LEU A 139 6.32 15.31 1.63
C LEU A 139 4.81 15.13 1.59
N VAL A 140 4.14 15.49 2.67
CA VAL A 140 2.69 15.39 2.82
C VAL A 140 2.09 16.79 2.87
N ARG A 141 1.06 17.04 2.06
CA ARG A 141 0.34 18.30 2.09
C ARG A 141 -1.14 18.06 2.35
N TYR A 142 -1.68 18.74 3.34
CA TYR A 142 -3.10 18.75 3.65
C TYR A 142 -3.73 20.02 3.08
N HIS A 143 -4.83 19.87 2.36
CA HIS A 143 -5.58 20.99 1.82
C HIS A 143 -7.08 20.81 2.08
N LYS A 144 -7.67 21.69 2.88
CA LYS A 144 -9.10 21.70 3.18
C LYS A 144 -9.84 22.51 2.13
N ILE A 145 -10.85 21.89 1.51
CA ILE A 145 -11.59 22.50 0.40
C ILE A 145 -12.78 23.25 0.94
N GLY A 146 -12.97 24.49 0.43
CA GLY A 146 -14.16 25.31 0.70
C GLY A 146 -14.26 25.89 2.10
N VAL A 147 -13.27 25.65 2.96
CA VAL A 147 -13.24 26.19 4.33
C VAL A 147 -11.92 26.85 4.59
N LYS A 148 -11.96 28.09 5.07
CA LYS A 148 -10.79 28.74 5.65
C LYS A 148 -10.76 28.40 7.13
N GLU A 149 -9.65 27.88 7.62
CA GLU A 149 -9.43 27.68 9.05
C GLU A 149 -8.69 28.89 9.61
N GLU A 150 -9.27 29.49 10.63
CA GLU A 150 -8.57 30.48 11.41
C GLU A 150 -7.71 29.77 12.45
N TYR A 151 -6.41 29.98 12.38
CA TYR A 151 -5.48 29.47 13.36
C TYR A 151 -4.63 30.62 13.90
N ARG A 152 -4.90 31.03 15.13
CA ARG A 152 -4.33 32.22 15.75
C ARG A 152 -4.66 33.48 14.94
N ASP A 153 -3.67 34.18 14.44
CA ASP A 153 -3.82 35.45 13.74
C ASP A 153 -3.82 35.37 12.23
N TYR A 154 -3.88 34.14 11.65
CA TYR A 154 -3.90 33.93 10.21
C TYR A 154 -4.87 32.84 9.79
N THR A 155 -5.34 32.98 8.56
CA THR A 155 -6.26 32.04 7.92
C THR A 155 -5.48 31.17 6.95
N THR A 156 -5.60 29.84 7.07
CA THR A 156 -4.98 28.89 6.16
C THR A 156 -5.98 27.88 5.64
N THR A 157 -5.83 27.51 4.37
CA THR A 157 -6.57 26.42 3.75
C THR A 157 -5.74 25.16 3.59
N GLY A 158 -4.49 25.19 3.98
CA GLY A 158 -3.58 24.05 3.82
C GLY A 158 -2.41 24.08 4.78
N TYR A 159 -1.90 22.90 5.05
CA TYR A 159 -0.72 22.65 5.86
C TYR A 159 0.21 21.70 5.10
N THR A 160 1.51 21.92 5.18
CA THR A 160 2.51 21.04 4.60
C THR A 160 3.37 20.46 5.71
N GLU A 161 3.44 19.15 5.77
CA GLU A 161 4.34 18.42 6.64
C GLU A 161 5.53 17.92 5.79
N PRO A 162 6.65 18.66 5.82
CA PRO A 162 7.84 18.25 5.10
C PRO A 162 8.56 17.15 5.87
N LEU A 163 9.21 16.24 5.14
CA LEU A 163 10.13 15.24 5.68
C LEU A 163 9.48 14.30 6.70
N VAL A 164 8.36 13.68 6.31
CA VAL A 164 7.82 12.54 7.04
C VAL A 164 8.71 11.34 6.77
N MET A 165 9.52 10.96 7.76
CA MET A 165 10.38 9.79 7.64
C MET A 165 9.54 8.52 7.47
N THR A 166 9.82 7.75 6.42
CA THR A 166 9.17 6.47 6.12
C THR A 166 10.10 5.34 6.52
N PHE A 167 9.63 4.42 7.35
CA PHE A 167 10.39 3.23 7.71
C PHE A 167 9.48 2.01 7.84
N GLY A 168 10.05 0.83 7.58
CA GLY A 168 9.36 -0.45 7.72
C GLY A 168 10.33 -1.59 7.87
N LEU A 169 9.98 -2.54 8.71
CA LEU A 169 10.68 -3.80 8.92
C LEU A 169 9.68 -4.94 8.79
N GLY A 170 10.03 -5.97 8.03
CA GLY A 170 9.29 -7.20 7.94
C GLY A 170 10.18 -8.40 8.18
N VAL A 171 9.65 -9.42 8.86
CA VAL A 171 10.35 -10.68 9.09
C VAL A 171 9.43 -11.83 8.68
N ASN A 172 9.93 -12.74 7.85
CA ASN A 172 9.23 -13.92 7.38
C ASN A 172 9.72 -15.17 8.13
N ILE A 173 8.80 -16.06 8.46
CA ILE A 173 9.11 -17.33 9.15
C ILE A 173 9.77 -18.32 8.19
N ARG A 174 9.48 -18.21 6.89
CA ARG A 174 10.04 -19.04 5.82
C ARG A 174 10.67 -18.17 4.74
N PRO A 175 11.54 -18.74 3.88
CA PRO A 175 12.01 -18.03 2.69
C PRO A 175 10.83 -17.58 1.83
N ARG A 176 10.96 -16.44 1.18
CA ARG A 176 9.92 -15.90 0.26
C ARG A 176 9.60 -16.81 -0.92
N SER A 177 10.55 -17.62 -1.33
CA SER A 177 10.39 -18.62 -2.39
C SER A 177 9.44 -19.76 -2.03
N ASN A 178 9.11 -19.95 -0.75
CA ASN A 178 8.15 -20.98 -0.35
C ASN A 178 6.75 -20.69 -0.89
N PRO A 179 5.99 -21.74 -1.27
CA PRO A 179 4.62 -21.58 -1.74
C PRO A 179 3.69 -20.90 -0.73
N TRP A 180 4.01 -20.96 0.56
CA TRP A 180 3.31 -20.21 1.59
C TRP A 180 4.28 -19.64 2.63
N ASN A 181 3.95 -18.51 3.18
CA ASN A 181 4.73 -17.85 4.20
C ASN A 181 3.84 -17.10 5.18
N LEU A 182 4.35 -16.93 6.39
CA LEU A 182 3.80 -16.09 7.43
C LEU A 182 4.91 -15.15 7.91
N GLY A 183 4.58 -13.92 8.19
CA GLY A 183 5.56 -12.93 8.67
C GLY A 183 4.95 -11.89 9.58
N LEU A 184 5.82 -11.19 10.28
CA LEU A 184 5.50 -10.03 11.09
C LEU A 184 5.99 -8.76 10.39
N PHE A 185 5.34 -7.63 10.64
CA PHE A 185 5.81 -6.36 10.15
C PHE A 185 5.60 -5.23 11.16
N PHE A 186 6.48 -4.22 11.05
CA PHE A 186 6.42 -2.93 11.73
C PHE A 186 6.68 -1.85 10.70
N ARG A 187 5.80 -0.84 10.58
CA ARG A 187 5.96 0.23 9.60
C ARG A 187 5.14 1.47 10.00
N ASN A 188 5.56 2.65 9.59
CA ASN A 188 4.81 3.89 9.80
C ASN A 188 4.06 4.36 8.55
N PHE A 189 3.87 3.47 7.60
CA PHE A 189 3.16 3.73 6.35
C PHE A 189 2.30 2.53 5.96
N ASP A 190 1.33 2.80 5.13
CA ASP A 190 0.67 1.80 4.29
C ASP A 190 0.78 2.25 2.83
N GLN A 191 0.23 1.53 1.88
CA GLN A 191 0.24 1.94 0.48
C GLN A 191 -0.38 3.33 0.29
N PHE A 192 -1.47 3.61 0.96
CA PHE A 192 -2.25 4.82 0.78
C PHE A 192 -2.16 5.80 1.96
N TYR A 193 -1.17 5.64 2.85
CA TYR A 193 -1.00 6.57 3.93
C TYR A 193 0.42 6.56 4.48
N TYR A 194 0.86 7.74 4.95
CA TYR A 194 2.14 7.96 5.59
C TYR A 194 1.92 8.82 6.83
N GLU A 195 2.44 8.38 7.96
CA GLU A 195 2.36 9.15 9.19
C GLU A 195 3.71 9.17 9.92
N ASN A 196 4.02 10.33 10.49
CA ASN A 196 5.25 10.49 11.25
C ASN A 196 5.13 9.78 12.61
N TRP A 197 6.09 8.88 12.91
CA TRP A 197 6.20 8.17 14.20
C TRP A 197 5.01 7.31 14.63
N ASN A 198 4.00 7.13 13.81
CA ASN A 198 2.86 6.29 14.08
C ASN A 198 3.09 4.88 13.51
N ILE A 199 3.44 3.94 14.37
CA ILE A 199 3.84 2.60 13.96
C ILE A 199 2.65 1.68 13.85
N ASN A 200 2.45 1.12 12.66
CA ASN A 200 1.60 -0.04 12.44
C ASN A 200 2.39 -1.32 12.65
N TRP A 201 1.78 -2.29 13.21
CA TRP A 201 2.33 -3.63 13.30
C TRP A 201 1.28 -4.69 13.02
N GLY A 202 1.71 -5.84 12.60
CA GLY A 202 0.77 -6.90 12.28
C GLY A 202 1.42 -8.15 11.75
N VAL A 203 0.55 -9.01 11.26
CA VAL A 203 0.88 -10.29 10.65
C VAL A 203 0.51 -10.24 9.18
N ARG A 204 1.35 -10.79 8.34
CA ARG A 204 1.08 -10.97 6.92
C ARG A 204 1.24 -12.43 6.54
N PHE A 205 0.49 -12.88 5.57
CA PHE A 205 0.66 -14.19 4.96
C PHE A 205 0.57 -14.10 3.44
N HIS A 206 1.16 -15.08 2.76
CA HIS A 206 0.87 -15.34 1.37
C HIS A 206 0.85 -16.84 1.09
N ALA A 207 0.11 -17.23 0.06
CA ALA A 207 0.06 -18.59 -0.46
C ALA A 207 -0.01 -18.56 -1.99
N THR A 208 0.85 -19.32 -2.64
CA THR A 208 0.81 -19.52 -4.09
C THR A 208 -0.29 -20.53 -4.39
N LEU A 209 -1.34 -20.09 -5.08
CA LEU A 209 -2.45 -20.93 -5.50
C LEU A 209 -2.12 -21.61 -6.83
N ARG A 210 -1.47 -20.86 -7.71
CA ARG A 210 -1.00 -21.29 -9.03
C ARG A 210 0.28 -20.50 -9.38
N PRO A 211 1.06 -20.91 -10.38
CA PRO A 211 2.25 -20.16 -10.79
C PRO A 211 1.98 -18.68 -11.09
N ASP A 212 0.82 -18.39 -11.68
CA ASP A 212 0.37 -17.05 -12.07
C ASP A 212 -0.50 -16.35 -11.01
N MET A 213 -0.81 -17.02 -9.86
CA MET A 213 -1.75 -16.50 -8.90
C MET A 213 -1.34 -16.76 -7.44
N LYS A 214 -1.29 -15.70 -6.63
CA LYS A 214 -1.02 -15.78 -5.19
C LYS A 214 -2.14 -15.12 -4.39
N LEU A 215 -2.52 -15.77 -3.30
CA LEU A 215 -3.35 -15.18 -2.25
C LEU A 215 -2.43 -14.53 -1.23
N TYR A 216 -2.79 -13.36 -0.74
CA TYR A 216 -2.09 -12.73 0.37
C TYR A 216 -3.08 -12.07 1.35
N GLY A 217 -2.61 -11.81 2.56
CA GLY A 217 -3.40 -11.10 3.54
C GLY A 217 -2.54 -10.46 4.61
N GLU A 218 -3.11 -9.45 5.25
CA GLU A 218 -2.50 -8.74 6.36
C GLU A 218 -3.55 -8.49 7.44
N PHE A 219 -3.21 -8.81 8.67
CA PHE A 219 -3.88 -8.29 9.85
C PHE A 219 -3.02 -7.17 10.41
N ASN A 220 -3.58 -5.98 10.50
CA ASN A 220 -2.87 -4.75 10.86
C ASN A 220 -3.48 -4.12 12.11
N VAL A 221 -2.62 -3.70 13.02
CA VAL A 221 -2.99 -2.91 14.20
C VAL A 221 -2.26 -1.59 14.11
N ARG A 222 -3.02 -0.50 14.14
CA ARG A 222 -2.54 0.87 14.16
C ARG A 222 -2.84 1.49 15.52
N PRO A 223 -1.83 1.78 16.35
CA PRO A 223 -2.04 2.48 17.60
C PRO A 223 -2.36 3.96 17.38
N ALA A 224 -2.91 4.62 18.36
CA ALA A 224 -3.04 6.06 18.39
C ALA A 224 -1.76 6.69 18.96
N GLY A 225 -1.22 7.66 18.24
CA GLY A 225 -0.07 8.44 18.72
C GLY A 225 1.30 7.80 18.46
N SER A 226 2.29 8.30 19.18
CA SER A 226 3.70 7.93 19.01
C SER A 226 4.04 6.55 19.56
N ILE A 227 5.29 6.12 19.37
CA ILE A 227 5.83 4.84 19.88
C ILE A 227 5.53 4.62 21.39
N SER A 228 5.53 5.68 22.18
CA SER A 228 5.22 5.60 23.63
C SER A 228 3.76 5.24 23.93
N GLN A 229 2.88 5.29 22.96
CA GLN A 229 1.44 5.03 23.09
C GLN A 229 0.99 3.79 22.32
N LEU A 230 1.86 2.83 22.07
CA LEU A 230 1.56 1.60 21.32
C LEU A 230 0.39 0.79 21.87
N ALA A 231 0.10 0.91 23.15
CA ALA A 231 -1.02 0.22 23.80
C ALA A 231 -2.40 0.78 23.41
N THR A 232 -2.47 2.02 22.93
CA THR A 232 -3.73 2.65 22.57
C THR A 232 -4.09 2.32 21.12
N ARG A 233 -5.10 1.48 20.95
CA ARG A 233 -5.57 1.05 19.61
C ARG A 233 -6.36 2.17 18.94
N TYR A 234 -5.91 2.59 17.76
CA TYR A 234 -6.64 3.51 16.89
C TYR A 234 -7.47 2.77 15.84
N GLU A 235 -6.85 1.79 15.18
CA GLU A 235 -7.47 1.03 14.10
C GLU A 235 -6.99 -0.43 14.11
N THR A 236 -7.88 -1.33 13.77
CA THR A 236 -7.54 -2.71 13.36
C THR A 236 -8.14 -2.98 12.02
N SER A 237 -7.37 -3.60 11.13
CA SER A 237 -7.85 -3.96 9.80
C SER A 237 -7.34 -5.33 9.36
N LEU A 238 -8.16 -5.98 8.54
CA LEU A 238 -7.82 -7.20 7.82
C LEU A 238 -7.88 -6.88 6.33
N LYS A 239 -6.85 -7.30 5.60
CA LYS A 239 -6.76 -7.23 4.15
C LYS A 239 -6.63 -8.63 3.59
N LEU A 240 -7.37 -8.92 2.53
CA LEU A 240 -7.26 -10.15 1.76
C LEU A 240 -7.17 -9.79 0.29
N GLY A 241 -6.15 -10.28 -0.39
CA GLY A 241 -5.91 -9.90 -1.77
C GLY A 241 -5.42 -11.05 -2.64
N LEU A 242 -5.57 -10.83 -3.94
CA LEU A 242 -5.07 -11.71 -5.00
C LEU A 242 -4.04 -10.95 -5.83
N HIS A 243 -2.92 -11.59 -6.05
CA HIS A 243 -1.88 -11.19 -6.98
C HIS A 243 -1.97 -12.08 -8.21
N TYR A 244 -2.13 -11.49 -9.38
CA TYR A 244 -2.28 -12.21 -10.65
C TYR A 244 -1.31 -11.67 -11.69
N VAL A 245 -0.54 -12.57 -12.30
CA VAL A 245 0.46 -12.29 -13.33
C VAL A 245 -0.12 -12.64 -14.70
N LEU A 246 -0.02 -11.68 -15.66
CA LEU A 246 -0.58 -11.78 -17.01
C LEU A 246 0.50 -11.97 -18.08
#